data_be5b3126de2e48df7117301b1347c453
#
_entry.id   be5b3126de2e48df7117301b1347c453
#
_cell.length_a   1.000
_cell.length_b   1.000
_cell.length_c   1.000
_cell.angle_alpha   90.00
_cell.angle_beta   90.00
_cell.angle_gamma   90.00
#
_symmetry.space_group_name_H-M   'P 1'
#
loop_
_entity.id
_entity.type
_entity.pdbx_description
1 polymer ?
#
loop_
_entity_poly.entity_id
_entity_poly.type
_entity_poly.pdbx_seq_one_letter_code
_entity_poly.pdbx_strand_id
1 'polypeptide(L)'
;LALVDQWVEECKKFNFGHVYMVCSKNKNWRNEIDALLMHEDFNPTKEAISYVVISTYSSFTRDIVFSTINSLSKRTLLIADEAHNMGSKRILDRLEGIKFKRRIGLSATPDRQYDDVGNRRLKEFFGVKDHYTFEYSMKDAIENNFLCRYYYYPHLVHLNDAEMLEYMKISKQLAKFF
;
A
#
# COMPACT_ATOMS: atom_id res chain seq x y z
N LEU A 1 -10.78 5.10 -1.77
CA LEU A 1 -11.67 4.50 -0.76
C LEU A 1 -12.35 3.23 -1.24
N ALA A 2 -12.60 3.06 -2.55
CA ALA A 2 -13.13 1.81 -3.12
C ALA A 2 -12.24 0.59 -2.79
N LEU A 3 -10.92 0.73 -2.88
CA LEU A 3 -9.99 -0.34 -2.50
C LEU A 3 -10.10 -0.76 -1.02
N VAL A 4 -10.36 0.20 -0.12
CA VAL A 4 -10.56 -0.14 1.31
C VAL A 4 -11.81 -1.01 1.49
N ASP A 5 -12.90 -0.66 0.80
CA ASP A 5 -14.14 -1.44 0.86
C ASP A 5 -13.93 -2.85 0.28
N GLN A 6 -13.19 -2.94 -0.84
CA GLN A 6 -12.84 -4.23 -1.45
C GLN A 6 -12.00 -5.10 -0.50
N TRP A 7 -10.99 -4.53 0.17
CA TRP A 7 -10.20 -5.26 1.15
C TRP A 7 -11.05 -5.74 2.33
N VAL A 8 -12.02 -4.93 2.80
CA VAL A 8 -12.97 -5.35 3.85
C VAL A 8 -13.78 -6.56 3.40
N GLU A 9 -14.31 -6.53 2.17
CA GLU A 9 -15.09 -7.65 1.62
C GLU A 9 -14.24 -8.92 1.49
N GLU A 10 -13.00 -8.81 1.01
CA GLU A 10 -12.10 -9.96 0.92
C GLU A 10 -11.76 -10.52 2.31
N CYS A 11 -11.49 -9.67 3.30
CA CYS A 11 -11.25 -10.13 4.67
C CYS A 11 -12.45 -10.91 5.24
N LYS A 12 -13.67 -10.50 4.95
CA LYS A 12 -14.88 -11.22 5.37
C LYS A 12 -14.96 -12.61 4.71
N LYS A 13 -14.61 -12.73 3.41
CA LYS A 13 -14.57 -14.02 2.71
C LYS A 13 -13.59 -14.99 3.35
N PHE A 14 -12.49 -14.49 3.90
CA PHE A 14 -11.50 -15.27 4.64
C PHE A 14 -11.83 -15.47 6.13
N ASN A 15 -13.05 -15.15 6.55
CA ASN A 15 -13.54 -15.29 7.93
C ASN A 15 -12.73 -14.51 8.99
N PHE A 16 -12.14 -13.36 8.64
CA PHE A 16 -11.61 -12.45 9.64
C PHE A 16 -12.78 -11.79 10.38
N GLY A 17 -12.96 -12.12 11.67
CA GLY A 17 -14.05 -11.62 12.49
C GLY A 17 -13.93 -10.14 12.87
N HIS A 18 -12.71 -9.64 12.97
CA HIS A 18 -12.42 -8.27 13.41
C HIS A 18 -11.66 -7.52 12.32
N VAL A 19 -12.35 -6.62 11.62
CA VAL A 19 -11.78 -5.79 10.54
C VAL A 19 -12.01 -4.32 10.86
N TYR A 20 -10.93 -3.57 11.06
CA TYR A 20 -10.94 -2.16 11.44
C TYR A 20 -10.47 -1.28 10.29
N MET A 21 -11.25 -0.24 9.96
CA MET A 21 -10.91 0.71 8.90
C MET A 21 -10.32 1.99 9.49
N VAL A 22 -9.06 2.27 9.22
CA VAL A 22 -8.36 3.49 9.64
C VAL A 22 -8.21 4.45 8.47
N CYS A 23 -9.31 5.11 8.12
CA CYS A 23 -9.39 6.07 7.02
C CYS A 23 -10.43 7.17 7.31
N SER A 24 -10.53 8.17 6.44
CA SER A 24 -11.49 9.28 6.58
C SER A 24 -12.97 8.87 6.61
N LYS A 25 -13.28 7.69 6.10
CA LYS A 25 -14.63 7.13 6.07
C LYS A 25 -15.12 6.70 7.47
N ASN A 26 -14.21 6.22 8.31
CA ASN A 26 -14.51 5.81 9.68
C ASN A 26 -14.00 6.86 10.67
N LYS A 27 -14.89 7.68 11.19
CA LYS A 27 -14.56 8.70 12.19
C LYS A 27 -14.25 8.13 13.58
N ASN A 28 -14.72 6.91 13.86
CA ASN A 28 -14.58 6.24 15.16
C ASN A 28 -13.37 5.29 15.24
N TRP A 29 -12.56 5.21 14.20
CA TRP A 29 -11.45 4.27 14.08
C TRP A 29 -10.53 4.24 15.31
N ARG A 30 -10.34 5.39 15.94
CA ARG A 30 -9.45 5.52 17.10
C ARG A 30 -9.98 4.75 18.30
N ASN A 31 -11.25 4.97 18.65
CA ASN A 31 -11.88 4.27 19.77
C ASN A 31 -11.90 2.75 19.53
N GLU A 32 -12.11 2.33 18.29
CA GLU A 32 -12.09 0.91 17.89
C GLU A 32 -10.69 0.29 18.09
N ILE A 33 -9.63 0.98 17.70
CA ILE A 33 -8.25 0.49 17.90
C ILE A 33 -7.85 0.56 19.37
N ASP A 34 -8.23 1.61 20.10
CA ASP A 34 -7.95 1.72 21.55
C ASP A 34 -8.65 0.57 22.30
N ALA A 35 -9.89 0.22 21.95
CA ALA A 35 -10.61 -0.92 22.51
C ALA A 35 -9.91 -2.26 22.19
N LEU A 36 -9.41 -2.43 20.95
CA LEU A 36 -8.64 -3.60 20.56
C LEU A 36 -7.37 -3.76 21.40
N LEU A 37 -6.61 -2.67 21.57
CA LEU A 37 -5.38 -2.67 22.37
C LEU A 37 -5.66 -3.00 23.83
N MET A 38 -6.70 -2.41 24.42
CA MET A 38 -7.13 -2.76 25.77
C MET A 38 -7.51 -4.24 25.88
N HIS A 39 -8.20 -4.78 24.89
CA HIS A 39 -8.57 -6.19 24.88
C HIS A 39 -7.33 -7.11 24.77
N GLU A 40 -6.31 -6.73 23.98
CA GLU A 40 -5.03 -7.48 23.93
C GLU A 40 -4.30 -7.45 25.28
N ASP A 41 -4.26 -6.29 25.95
CA ASP A 41 -3.56 -6.13 27.22
C ASP A 41 -4.23 -6.87 28.38
N PHE A 42 -5.55 -6.91 28.40
CA PHE A 42 -6.34 -7.56 29.46
C PHE A 42 -6.75 -9.01 29.15
N ASN A 43 -6.28 -9.58 28.04
CA ASN A 43 -6.62 -10.96 27.66
C ASN A 43 -5.96 -11.97 28.61
N PRO A 44 -6.71 -12.61 29.55
CA PRO A 44 -6.15 -13.49 30.55
C PRO A 44 -5.61 -14.81 29.96
N THR A 45 -6.12 -15.23 28.80
CA THR A 45 -5.71 -16.48 28.14
C THR A 45 -4.46 -16.31 27.31
N LYS A 46 -4.02 -15.09 27.03
CA LYS A 46 -2.93 -14.76 26.09
C LYS A 46 -3.11 -15.40 24.70
N GLU A 47 -4.32 -15.79 24.36
CA GLU A 47 -4.66 -16.26 23.03
C GLU A 47 -4.54 -15.12 22.04
N ALA A 48 -3.95 -15.39 20.87
CA ALA A 48 -3.78 -14.38 19.85
C ALA A 48 -5.15 -13.99 19.28
N ILE A 49 -5.50 -12.71 19.38
CA ILE A 49 -6.71 -12.18 18.74
C ILE A 49 -6.40 -12.04 17.25
N SER A 50 -7.25 -12.62 16.42
CA SER A 50 -7.14 -12.47 14.97
C SER A 50 -7.89 -11.23 14.54
N TYR A 51 -7.18 -10.24 13.98
CA TYR A 51 -7.78 -9.00 13.46
C TYR A 51 -7.03 -8.49 12.23
N VAL A 52 -7.71 -7.64 11.47
CA VAL A 52 -7.13 -6.91 10.32
C VAL A 52 -7.38 -5.43 10.52
N VAL A 53 -6.33 -4.62 10.33
CA VAL A 53 -6.43 -3.16 10.29
C VAL A 53 -6.11 -2.69 8.89
N ILE A 54 -7.06 -2.01 8.25
CA ILE A 54 -6.93 -1.51 6.88
C ILE A 54 -6.78 0.01 6.92
N SER A 55 -5.70 0.52 6.34
CA SER A 55 -5.43 1.95 6.26
C SER A 55 -5.02 2.37 4.86
N THR A 56 -5.38 3.59 4.47
CA THR A 56 -4.83 4.20 3.25
C THR A 56 -3.45 4.78 3.51
N TYR A 57 -2.59 4.87 2.48
CA TYR A 57 -1.27 5.50 2.60
C TYR A 57 -1.36 6.94 3.12
N SER A 58 -2.33 7.71 2.64
CA SER A 58 -2.54 9.09 3.11
C SER A 58 -2.95 9.18 4.58
N SER A 59 -3.70 8.20 5.10
CA SER A 59 -4.02 8.13 6.52
C SER A 59 -2.81 7.69 7.33
N PHE A 60 -2.06 6.68 6.85
CA PHE A 60 -0.87 6.15 7.50
C PHE A 60 0.23 7.21 7.70
N THR A 61 0.33 8.22 6.81
CA THR A 61 1.29 9.32 6.97
C THR A 61 0.96 10.32 8.07
N ARG A 62 -0.23 10.26 8.67
CA ARG A 62 -0.63 11.15 9.78
C ARG A 62 -0.03 10.64 11.10
N ASP A 63 0.56 11.53 11.90
CA ASP A 63 1.27 11.15 13.13
C ASP A 63 0.43 10.31 14.08
N ILE A 64 -0.81 10.73 14.30
CA ILE A 64 -1.74 10.03 15.19
C ILE A 64 -2.05 8.62 14.70
N VAL A 65 -2.24 8.43 13.38
CA VAL A 65 -2.51 7.12 12.79
C VAL A 65 -1.27 6.24 12.83
N PHE A 66 -0.12 6.80 12.46
CA PHE A 66 1.15 6.09 12.47
C PHE A 66 1.50 5.56 13.87
N SER A 67 1.39 6.43 14.90
CA SER A 67 1.68 6.03 16.27
C SER A 67 0.72 4.97 16.79
N THR A 68 -0.58 5.12 16.52
CA THR A 68 -1.60 4.16 16.94
C THR A 68 -1.43 2.80 16.25
N ILE A 69 -1.23 2.76 14.93
CA ILE A 69 -0.97 1.50 14.21
C ILE A 69 0.34 0.86 14.72
N ASN A 70 1.35 1.66 14.99
CA ASN A 70 2.65 1.17 15.45
C ASN A 70 2.64 0.69 16.91
N SER A 71 1.57 0.94 17.66
CA SER A 71 1.35 0.37 19.00
C SER A 71 0.75 -1.04 18.97
N LEU A 72 0.25 -1.50 17.83
CA LEU A 72 -0.24 -2.86 17.66
C LEU A 72 0.84 -3.90 17.96
N SER A 73 0.43 -5.13 18.23
CA SER A 73 1.32 -6.25 18.57
C SER A 73 2.49 -6.38 17.59
N LYS A 74 3.69 -6.67 18.09
CA LYS A 74 4.87 -6.99 17.27
C LYS A 74 4.71 -8.24 16.40
N ARG A 75 3.68 -9.06 16.66
CA ARG A 75 3.33 -10.24 15.86
C ARG A 75 2.56 -9.87 14.60
N THR A 76 2.12 -8.62 14.46
CA THR A 76 1.38 -8.11 13.30
C THR A 76 2.21 -8.25 12.03
N LEU A 77 1.55 -8.71 10.96
CA LEU A 77 2.06 -8.72 9.59
C LEU A 77 1.65 -7.44 8.89
N LEU A 78 2.60 -6.71 8.34
CA LEU A 78 2.33 -5.59 7.45
C LEU A 78 2.17 -6.11 6.00
N ILE A 79 1.03 -5.83 5.39
CA ILE A 79 0.80 -6.05 3.95
C ILE A 79 0.65 -4.68 3.30
N ALA A 80 1.50 -4.38 2.34
CA ALA A 80 1.44 -3.15 1.57
C ALA A 80 0.99 -3.45 0.14
N ASP A 81 -0.25 -3.12 -0.17
CA ASP A 81 -0.81 -3.20 -1.52
C ASP A 81 -0.34 -1.99 -2.33
N GLU A 82 -0.01 -2.19 -3.61
CA GLU A 82 0.66 -1.19 -4.44
C GLU A 82 1.91 -0.61 -3.72
N ALA A 83 2.78 -1.52 -3.26
CA ALA A 83 3.91 -1.22 -2.39
C ALA A 83 4.84 -0.11 -2.92
N HIS A 84 4.89 0.11 -4.26
CA HIS A 84 5.64 1.20 -4.86
C HIS A 84 5.21 2.59 -4.34
N ASN A 85 3.95 2.74 -3.87
CA ASN A 85 3.49 3.98 -3.26
C ASN A 85 4.17 4.30 -1.92
N MET A 86 4.73 3.28 -1.25
CA MET A 86 5.54 3.50 -0.04
C MET A 86 6.86 4.23 -0.32
N GLY A 87 7.30 4.29 -1.58
CA GLY A 87 8.45 5.08 -2.01
C GLY A 87 8.23 6.60 -1.98
N SER A 88 7.02 7.09 -1.67
CA SER A 88 6.82 8.52 -1.49
C SER A 88 7.63 9.05 -0.28
N LYS A 89 8.21 10.25 -0.39
CA LYS A 89 9.07 10.85 0.64
C LYS A 89 8.45 10.78 2.04
N ARG A 90 7.16 11.13 2.16
CA ARG A 90 6.44 11.12 3.45
C ARG A 90 6.40 9.74 4.12
N ILE A 91 6.35 8.66 3.34
CA ILE A 91 6.34 7.31 3.88
C ILE A 91 7.76 6.82 4.10
N LEU A 92 8.68 7.08 3.16
CA LEU A 92 10.09 6.71 3.30
C LEU A 92 10.69 7.20 4.62
N ASP A 93 10.39 8.44 5.01
CA ASP A 93 10.87 9.03 6.26
C ASP A 93 10.32 8.33 7.52
N ARG A 94 9.28 7.49 7.38
CA ARG A 94 8.67 6.73 8.46
C ARG A 94 9.04 5.25 8.48
N LEU A 95 9.64 4.73 7.41
CA LEU A 95 9.93 3.29 7.28
C LEU A 95 10.75 2.75 8.45
N GLU A 96 11.76 3.50 8.91
CA GLU A 96 12.61 3.12 10.02
C GLU A 96 11.86 3.03 11.36
N GLY A 97 10.80 3.84 11.51
CA GLY A 97 9.93 3.83 12.69
C GLY A 97 8.92 2.69 12.72
N ILE A 98 8.77 1.91 11.65
CA ILE A 98 7.82 0.80 11.58
C ILE A 98 8.34 -0.40 12.37
N LYS A 99 7.63 -0.79 13.43
CA LYS A 99 8.04 -1.85 14.36
C LYS A 99 7.76 -3.26 13.87
N PHE A 100 6.91 -3.44 12.84
CA PHE A 100 6.55 -4.75 12.31
C PHE A 100 7.72 -5.37 11.54
N LYS A 101 8.13 -6.57 11.95
CA LYS A 101 9.23 -7.30 11.30
C LYS A 101 8.76 -8.17 10.14
N ARG A 102 7.49 -8.60 10.16
CA ARG A 102 6.90 -9.40 9.08
C ARG A 102 6.26 -8.45 8.09
N ARG A 103 6.70 -8.48 6.84
CA ARG A 103 6.29 -7.50 5.83
C ARG A 103 6.12 -8.18 4.48
N ILE A 104 5.04 -7.84 3.79
CA ILE A 104 4.77 -8.25 2.41
C ILE A 104 4.45 -6.99 1.60
N GLY A 105 5.16 -6.80 0.50
CA GLY A 105 4.84 -5.78 -0.50
C GLY A 105 4.25 -6.44 -1.74
N LEU A 106 3.10 -5.98 -2.18
CA LEU A 106 2.43 -6.40 -3.40
C LEU A 106 2.49 -5.25 -4.40
N SER A 107 2.95 -5.49 -5.62
CA SER A 107 2.96 -4.47 -6.68
C SER A 107 3.10 -5.13 -8.05
N ALA A 108 2.36 -4.63 -9.03
CA ALA A 108 2.57 -4.98 -10.43
C ALA A 108 3.79 -4.26 -11.04
N THR A 109 4.18 -3.13 -10.45
CA THR A 109 5.30 -2.28 -10.88
C THR A 109 6.14 -1.89 -9.66
N PRO A 110 6.94 -2.82 -9.11
CA PRO A 110 7.61 -2.61 -7.84
C PRO A 110 8.68 -1.50 -7.90
N ASP A 111 9.31 -1.31 -9.05
CA ASP A 111 10.30 -0.26 -9.26
C ASP A 111 9.64 1.02 -9.78
N ARG A 112 9.87 2.12 -9.09
CA ARG A 112 9.42 3.47 -9.47
C ARG A 112 10.35 4.05 -10.52
N GLN A 113 9.81 4.67 -11.55
CA GLN A 113 10.59 5.37 -12.57
C GLN A 113 11.31 6.57 -11.95
N TYR A 114 12.59 6.75 -12.30
CA TYR A 114 13.42 7.89 -11.88
C TYR A 114 13.60 8.06 -10.35
N ASP A 115 13.46 6.99 -9.57
CA ASP A 115 13.57 7.04 -8.10
C ASP A 115 14.44 5.89 -7.55
N ASP A 116 15.71 5.89 -7.91
CA ASP A 116 16.67 4.84 -7.48
C ASP A 116 16.84 4.78 -5.96
N VAL A 117 16.78 5.93 -5.29
CA VAL A 117 16.90 6.02 -3.84
C VAL A 117 15.69 5.41 -3.15
N GLY A 118 14.48 5.77 -3.61
CA GLY A 118 13.24 5.20 -3.09
C GLY A 118 13.16 3.70 -3.33
N ASN A 119 13.51 3.24 -4.52
CA ASN A 119 13.53 1.82 -4.87
C ASN A 119 14.47 1.02 -3.97
N ARG A 120 15.69 1.51 -3.75
CA ARG A 120 16.65 0.87 -2.85
C ARG A 120 16.12 0.77 -1.42
N ARG A 121 15.61 1.87 -0.86
CA ARG A 121 15.04 1.89 0.50
C ARG A 121 13.85 0.95 0.65
N LEU A 122 13.00 0.84 -0.38
CA LEU A 122 11.89 -0.12 -0.36
C LEU A 122 12.37 -1.56 -0.40
N LYS A 123 13.34 -1.88 -1.26
CA LYS A 123 13.95 -3.22 -1.34
C LYS A 123 14.57 -3.60 0.01
N GLU A 124 15.31 -2.71 0.63
CA GLU A 124 15.87 -2.90 1.98
C GLU A 124 14.75 -3.13 3.02
N PHE A 125 13.70 -2.31 2.99
CA PHE A 125 12.58 -2.40 3.93
C PHE A 125 11.84 -3.73 3.84
N PHE A 126 11.61 -4.28 2.64
CA PHE A 126 10.97 -5.57 2.41
C PHE A 126 11.97 -6.75 2.43
N GLY A 127 13.25 -6.49 2.58
CA GLY A 127 14.29 -7.53 2.63
C GLY A 127 14.60 -8.17 1.28
N VAL A 128 14.32 -7.48 0.18
CA VAL A 128 14.65 -7.93 -1.18
C VAL A 128 16.15 -7.78 -1.40
N LYS A 129 16.83 -8.87 -1.74
CA LYS A 129 18.26 -8.88 -2.06
C LYS A 129 18.47 -8.79 -3.57
N ASP A 130 18.42 -9.94 -4.25
CA ASP A 130 18.68 -10.03 -5.68
C ASP A 130 17.40 -10.17 -6.50
N HIS A 131 16.42 -10.91 -5.98
CA HIS A 131 15.16 -11.21 -6.67
C HIS A 131 13.96 -10.98 -5.75
N TYR A 132 12.81 -10.69 -6.35
CA TYR A 132 11.54 -10.68 -5.62
C TYR A 132 11.21 -12.11 -5.16
N THR A 133 10.58 -12.23 -4.00
CA THR A 133 10.25 -13.54 -3.40
C THR A 133 9.29 -14.35 -4.26
N PHE A 134 8.41 -13.66 -4.97
CA PHE A 134 7.44 -14.26 -5.88
C PHE A 134 7.13 -13.29 -7.02
N GLU A 135 7.05 -13.81 -8.22
CA GLU A 135 6.65 -13.08 -9.41
C GLU A 135 5.65 -13.92 -10.20
N TYR A 136 4.54 -13.31 -10.60
CA TYR A 136 3.52 -13.92 -11.44
C TYR A 136 3.24 -12.99 -12.62
N SER A 137 3.81 -13.33 -13.76
CA SER A 137 3.75 -12.47 -14.93
C SER A 137 2.34 -12.45 -15.56
N MET A 138 2.05 -11.39 -16.31
CA MET A 138 0.83 -11.30 -17.11
C MET A 138 0.73 -12.47 -18.12
N LYS A 139 1.88 -12.91 -18.64
CA LYS A 139 1.95 -14.07 -19.54
C LYS A 139 1.48 -15.34 -18.83
N ASP A 140 2.01 -15.62 -17.63
CA ASP A 140 1.62 -16.77 -16.83
C ASP A 140 0.12 -16.72 -16.49
N ALA A 141 -0.39 -15.52 -16.16
CA ALA A 141 -1.80 -15.34 -15.85
C ALA A 141 -2.72 -15.63 -17.05
N ILE A 142 -2.30 -15.29 -18.27
CA ILE A 142 -3.03 -15.61 -19.50
C ILE A 142 -2.93 -17.10 -19.80
N GLU A 143 -1.75 -17.70 -19.71
CA GLU A 143 -1.52 -19.12 -19.96
C GLU A 143 -2.31 -20.01 -18.99
N ASN A 144 -2.44 -19.57 -17.74
CA ASN A 144 -3.24 -20.26 -16.71
C ASN A 144 -4.73 -19.88 -16.71
N ASN A 145 -5.22 -19.12 -17.69
CA ASN A 145 -6.61 -18.70 -17.84
C ASN A 145 -7.16 -17.82 -16.70
N PHE A 146 -6.29 -17.14 -15.94
CA PHE A 146 -6.71 -16.12 -14.97
C PHE A 146 -6.98 -14.77 -15.64
N LEU A 147 -6.32 -14.50 -16.78
CA LEU A 147 -6.56 -13.32 -17.60
C LEU A 147 -6.93 -13.74 -19.02
N CYS A 148 -7.79 -12.95 -19.67
CA CYS A 148 -8.11 -13.13 -21.08
C CYS A 148 -6.94 -12.72 -21.98
N ARG A 149 -6.84 -13.32 -23.17
CA ARG A 149 -5.93 -12.85 -24.20
C ARG A 149 -6.37 -11.48 -24.68
N TYR A 150 -5.40 -10.59 -24.93
CA TYR A 150 -5.65 -9.27 -25.49
C TYR A 150 -4.62 -8.95 -26.58
N TYR A 151 -5.00 -8.03 -27.46
CA TYR A 151 -4.12 -7.49 -28.48
C TYR A 151 -3.92 -6.00 -28.18
N TYR A 152 -2.68 -5.57 -28.19
CA TYR A 152 -2.32 -4.17 -27.96
C TYR A 152 -1.87 -3.53 -29.27
N TYR A 153 -2.62 -2.54 -29.73
CA TYR A 153 -2.33 -1.79 -30.95
C TYR A 153 -2.06 -0.32 -30.58
N PRO A 154 -0.78 0.05 -30.37
CA PRO A 154 -0.48 1.43 -30.06
C PRO A 154 -0.69 2.33 -31.27
N HIS A 155 -1.51 3.37 -31.12
CA HIS A 155 -1.63 4.45 -32.09
C HIS A 155 -0.80 5.63 -31.64
N LEU A 156 0.30 5.90 -32.35
CA LEU A 156 1.12 7.07 -32.10
C LEU A 156 0.47 8.30 -32.77
N VAL A 157 0.14 9.27 -31.94
CA VAL A 157 -0.40 10.56 -32.40
C VAL A 157 0.63 11.63 -32.07
N HIS A 158 1.00 12.43 -33.06
CA HIS A 158 1.88 13.58 -32.88
C HIS A 158 1.06 14.82 -32.54
N LEU A 159 1.48 15.55 -31.51
CA LEU A 159 0.90 16.85 -31.22
C LEU A 159 1.29 17.83 -32.34
N ASN A 160 0.35 18.64 -32.79
CA ASN A 160 0.69 19.78 -33.64
C ASN A 160 1.38 20.88 -32.81
N ASP A 161 1.92 21.92 -33.50
CA ASP A 161 2.72 22.95 -32.83
C ASP A 161 1.93 23.69 -31.74
N ALA A 162 0.65 23.95 -31.95
CA ALA A 162 -0.20 24.65 -30.99
C ALA A 162 -0.46 23.76 -29.75
N GLU A 163 -0.77 22.49 -29.94
CA GLU A 163 -0.96 21.50 -28.87
C GLU A 163 0.34 21.28 -28.08
N MET A 164 1.49 21.23 -28.76
CA MET A 164 2.79 21.12 -28.13
C MET A 164 3.11 22.32 -27.23
N LEU A 165 2.81 23.53 -27.69
CA LEU A 165 2.99 24.76 -26.89
C LEU A 165 2.10 24.75 -25.64
N GLU A 166 0.86 24.32 -25.77
CA GLU A 166 -0.06 24.20 -24.63
C GLU A 166 0.40 23.11 -23.65
N TYR A 167 0.80 21.94 -24.15
CA TYR A 167 1.37 20.87 -23.33
C TYR A 167 2.59 21.35 -22.54
N MET A 168 3.52 22.06 -23.18
CA MET A 168 4.71 22.62 -22.51
C MET A 168 4.34 23.64 -21.43
N LYS A 169 3.31 24.47 -21.68
CA LYS A 169 2.81 25.45 -20.71
C LYS A 169 2.24 24.77 -19.48
N ILE A 170 1.37 23.77 -19.68
CA ILE A 170 0.76 23.00 -18.59
C ILE A 170 1.85 22.23 -17.81
N SER A 171 2.77 21.57 -18.51
CA SER A 171 3.88 20.82 -17.87
C SER A 171 4.76 21.72 -17.01
N LYS A 172 5.07 22.94 -17.47
CA LYS A 172 5.80 23.94 -16.67
C LYS A 172 5.02 24.42 -15.45
N GLN A 173 3.69 24.49 -15.53
CA GLN A 173 2.87 24.83 -14.37
C GLN A 173 2.86 23.70 -13.34
N LEU A 174 2.71 22.46 -13.79
CA LEU A 174 2.75 21.28 -12.92
C LEU A 174 4.10 21.14 -12.22
N ALA A 175 5.21 21.34 -12.91
CA ALA A 175 6.56 21.27 -12.34
C ALA A 175 6.83 22.29 -11.20
N LYS A 176 5.97 23.28 -11.01
CA LYS A 176 6.07 24.22 -9.87
C LYS A 176 5.42 23.68 -8.58
N PHE A 177 4.65 22.61 -8.69
CA PHE A 177 3.95 21.98 -7.55
C PHE A 177 4.68 20.74 -7.01
N PHE A 178 5.74 20.32 -7.67
CA PHE A 178 6.61 19.20 -7.28
C PHE A 178 8.04 19.69 -7.03
#